data_f0275ca2ca61fd471fa1e6bb4b3d42ed
#
_entry.id   f0275ca2ca61fd471fa1e6bb4b3d42ed
#
_cell.length_a   1.000
_cell.length_b   1.000
_cell.length_c   1.000
_cell.angle_alpha   90.00
_cell.angle_beta   90.00
_cell.angle_gamma   90.00
#
_symmetry.space_group_name_H-M   'P 1'
#
loop_
_entity.id
_entity.type
_entity.pdbx_description
1 polymer ?
#
loop_
_entity_poly.entity_id
_entity_poly.type
_entity_poly.pdbx_seq_one_letter_code
_entity_poly.pdbx_strand_id
1 'polypeptide(L)'
;LFTRDPSGPLQGWHQTGRLVADVLINTQLRSPQEGRYFVIASHWRLAAALNQSLPQDAPCFWPSPAHPRVHAIQDPSDWSHPFAHLPRYDARQPDGTSLFAQKDALYVTDDSARGSPPPILRAAFARTELLTVVPVIHAGQPVREIKIFACYSYQPPQL
;
A
#
# COMPACT_ATOMS: atom_id res chain seq x y z
N LEU A 1 5.97 -25.03 12.41
CA LEU A 1 6.67 -24.45 13.54
C LEU A 1 7.59 -23.34 13.05
N PHE A 2 7.18 -22.13 13.32
CA PHE A 2 8.03 -20.99 12.96
C PHE A 2 9.22 -21.00 13.91
N THR A 3 10.40 -21.28 13.37
CA THR A 3 11.63 -21.10 14.12
C THR A 3 11.68 -19.67 14.60
N ARG A 4 12.04 -19.48 15.85
CA ARG A 4 12.23 -18.16 16.46
C ARG A 4 13.50 -17.49 15.91
N ASP A 5 13.56 -17.34 14.62
CA ASP A 5 14.61 -16.57 13.98
C ASP A 5 14.26 -15.08 14.19
N PRO A 6 15.07 -14.31 14.92
CA PRO A 6 14.78 -12.90 15.13
C PRO A 6 14.79 -12.08 13.85
N SER A 7 15.37 -12.60 12.76
CA SER A 7 15.31 -11.94 11.46
C SER A 7 14.04 -12.30 10.67
N GLY A 8 13.21 -13.23 11.16
CA GLY A 8 12.02 -13.72 10.46
C GLY A 8 11.06 -12.62 10.00
N PRO A 9 10.74 -11.60 10.85
CA PRO A 9 9.89 -10.50 10.41
C PRO A 9 10.47 -9.65 9.29
N LEU A 10 11.79 -9.69 9.08
CA LEU A 10 12.47 -8.93 8.03
C LEU A 10 12.71 -9.74 6.77
N GLN A 11 12.47 -11.07 6.82
CA GLN A 11 12.72 -11.93 5.68
C GLN A 11 11.64 -11.78 4.62
N GLY A 12 12.07 -11.87 3.36
CA GLY A 12 11.16 -11.82 2.22
C GLY A 12 10.67 -10.43 1.86
N TRP A 13 11.10 -9.37 2.55
CA TRP A 13 10.65 -8.00 2.24
C TRP A 13 11.13 -7.55 0.86
N HIS A 14 12.35 -7.91 0.47
CA HIS A 14 12.82 -7.60 -0.87
C HIS A 14 11.93 -8.24 -1.94
N GLN A 15 11.57 -9.50 -1.73
CA GLN A 15 10.65 -10.23 -2.61
C GLN A 15 9.26 -9.60 -2.61
N THR A 16 8.77 -9.19 -1.44
CA THR A 16 7.47 -8.51 -1.33
C THR A 16 7.47 -7.19 -2.10
N GLY A 17 8.54 -6.39 -1.97
CA GLY A 17 8.67 -5.15 -2.71
C GLY A 17 8.67 -5.35 -4.22
N ARG A 18 9.35 -6.39 -4.71
CA ARG A 18 9.36 -6.73 -6.14
C ARG A 18 7.98 -7.18 -6.61
N LEU A 19 7.26 -7.95 -5.81
CA LEU A 19 5.90 -8.36 -6.13
C LEU A 19 4.97 -7.15 -6.29
N VAL A 20 5.04 -6.20 -5.38
CA VAL A 20 4.24 -4.98 -5.47
C VAL A 20 4.62 -4.18 -6.72
N ALA A 21 5.92 -4.07 -7.01
CA ALA A 21 6.40 -3.38 -8.22
C ALA A 21 5.87 -4.05 -9.49
N ASP A 22 5.89 -5.38 -9.55
CA ASP A 22 5.39 -6.13 -10.70
C ASP A 22 3.89 -5.90 -10.90
N VAL A 23 3.12 -5.87 -9.83
CA VAL A 23 1.68 -5.58 -9.91
C VAL A 23 1.46 -4.14 -10.39
N LEU A 24 2.24 -3.17 -9.91
CA LEU A 24 2.17 -1.79 -10.37
C LEU A 24 2.43 -1.69 -11.88
N ILE A 25 3.46 -2.35 -12.36
CA ILE A 25 3.81 -2.37 -13.78
C ILE A 25 2.67 -2.96 -14.61
N ASN A 26 2.15 -4.10 -14.17
CA ASN A 26 1.09 -4.80 -14.89
C ASN A 26 -0.21 -3.98 -14.93
N THR A 27 -0.59 -3.35 -13.83
CA THR A 27 -1.80 -2.51 -13.80
C THR A 27 -1.65 -1.29 -14.69
N GLN A 28 -0.47 -0.67 -14.71
CA GLN A 28 -0.21 0.48 -15.58
C GLN A 28 -0.25 0.10 -17.07
N LEU A 29 0.24 -1.08 -17.43
CA LEU A 29 0.18 -1.56 -18.81
C LEU A 29 -1.26 -1.82 -19.28
N ARG A 30 -2.13 -2.25 -18.37
CA ARG A 30 -3.55 -2.50 -18.69
C ARG A 30 -4.37 -1.22 -18.84
N SER A 31 -3.98 -0.16 -18.14
CA SER A 31 -4.74 1.09 -18.10
C SER A 31 -3.80 2.29 -18.18
N PRO A 32 -3.07 2.45 -19.30
CA PRO A 32 -2.04 3.49 -19.42
C PRO A 32 -2.60 4.91 -19.33
N GLN A 33 -3.91 5.11 -19.60
CA GLN A 33 -4.54 6.43 -19.59
C GLN A 33 -5.00 6.88 -18.21
N GLU A 34 -5.11 5.98 -17.25
CA GLU A 34 -5.62 6.28 -15.91
C GLU A 34 -4.55 6.80 -14.95
N GLY A 35 -3.31 6.94 -15.43
CA GLY A 35 -2.22 7.42 -14.60
C GLY A 35 -1.65 6.36 -13.69
N ARG A 36 -0.79 6.82 -12.77
CA ARG A 36 -0.07 5.93 -11.86
C ARG A 36 -0.90 5.68 -10.61
N TYR A 37 -0.80 4.44 -10.13
CA TYR A 37 -1.39 4.05 -8.86
C TYR A 37 -0.51 4.54 -7.71
N PHE A 38 -1.12 4.97 -6.61
CA PHE A 38 -0.40 5.08 -5.35
C PHE A 38 -0.62 3.83 -4.51
N VAL A 39 0.21 3.62 -3.48
CA VAL A 39 0.21 2.39 -2.70
C VAL A 39 -0.17 2.68 -1.26
N ILE A 40 -1.08 1.87 -0.72
CA ILE A 40 -1.53 1.94 0.66
C ILE A 40 -1.29 0.57 1.30
N ALA A 41 -0.61 0.55 2.43
CA ALA A 41 -0.41 -0.67 3.22
C ALA A 41 -1.37 -0.72 4.40
N SER A 42 -1.68 -1.92 4.86
CA SER A 42 -2.67 -2.14 5.92
C SER A 42 -2.23 -1.61 7.29
N HIS A 43 -0.93 -1.46 7.51
CA HIS A 43 -0.41 -0.89 8.75
C HIS A 43 0.96 -0.26 8.49
N TRP A 44 1.41 0.59 9.44
CA TRP A 44 2.61 1.38 9.24
C TRP A 44 3.89 0.55 9.13
N ARG A 45 3.96 -0.62 9.78
CA ARG A 45 5.13 -1.49 9.70
C ARG A 45 5.30 -2.06 8.29
N LEU A 46 4.19 -2.48 7.69
CA LEU A 46 4.20 -2.94 6.31
C LEU A 46 4.56 -1.78 5.36
N ALA A 47 4.00 -0.61 5.59
CA ALA A 47 4.33 0.57 4.80
C ALA A 47 5.82 0.92 4.90
N ALA A 48 6.41 0.87 6.09
CA ALA A 48 7.83 1.15 6.29
C ALA A 48 8.70 0.14 5.54
N ALA A 49 8.38 -1.15 5.65
CA ALA A 49 9.12 -2.19 4.95
C ALA A 49 9.02 -2.03 3.43
N LEU A 50 7.85 -1.72 2.91
CA LEU A 50 7.65 -1.53 1.48
C LEU A 50 8.34 -0.26 0.97
N ASN A 51 8.36 0.83 1.74
CA ASN A 51 9.11 2.03 1.36
C ASN A 51 10.59 1.75 1.20
N GLN A 52 11.15 0.81 1.96
CA GLN A 52 12.56 0.42 1.83
C GLN A 52 12.78 -0.60 0.73
N SER A 53 11.86 -1.51 0.51
CA SER A 53 12.05 -2.65 -0.41
C SER A 53 11.49 -2.41 -1.81
N LEU A 54 10.58 -1.45 -1.98
CA LEU A 54 10.02 -1.14 -3.30
C LEU A 54 11.12 -0.55 -4.18
N PRO A 55 11.39 -1.12 -5.38
CA PRO A 55 12.38 -0.58 -6.27
C PRO A 55 12.14 0.91 -6.58
N GLN A 56 13.20 1.68 -6.74
CA GLN A 56 13.07 3.13 -6.93
C GLN A 56 12.39 3.49 -8.26
N ASP A 57 12.51 2.63 -9.26
CA ASP A 57 11.88 2.81 -10.56
C ASP A 57 10.45 2.26 -10.63
N ALA A 58 9.90 1.76 -9.52
CA ALA A 58 8.52 1.29 -9.49
C ALA A 58 7.56 2.44 -9.85
N PRO A 59 6.61 2.22 -10.79
CA PRO A 59 5.76 3.28 -11.30
C PRO A 59 4.59 3.60 -10.35
N CYS A 60 4.88 4.18 -9.20
CA CYS A 60 3.84 4.62 -8.27
C CYS A 60 3.67 6.14 -8.33
N PHE A 61 2.44 6.59 -8.05
CA PHE A 61 2.17 8.02 -7.92
C PHE A 61 2.83 8.55 -6.65
N TRP A 62 3.71 9.53 -6.83
CA TRP A 62 4.50 10.10 -5.76
C TRP A 62 4.60 11.61 -5.97
N PRO A 63 3.70 12.41 -5.35
CA PRO A 63 3.58 13.82 -5.70
C PRO A 63 4.79 14.68 -5.30
N SER A 64 5.53 14.30 -4.27
CA SER A 64 6.74 15.00 -3.86
C SER A 64 7.59 14.13 -2.96
N PRO A 65 8.91 14.42 -2.82
CA PRO A 65 9.77 13.69 -1.89
C PRO A 65 9.35 13.78 -0.42
N ALA A 66 8.52 14.77 -0.06
CA ALA A 66 7.99 14.87 1.30
C ALA A 66 6.98 13.79 1.63
N HIS A 67 6.32 13.20 0.61
CA HIS A 67 5.38 12.12 0.79
C HIS A 67 6.10 10.77 0.81
N PRO A 68 5.60 9.78 1.57
CA PRO A 68 6.08 8.42 1.39
C PRO A 68 5.60 7.86 0.05
N ARG A 69 6.34 6.91 -0.52
CA ARG A 69 5.86 6.20 -1.72
C ARG A 69 4.76 5.20 -1.38
N VAL A 70 4.81 4.65 -0.16
CA VAL A 70 3.79 3.74 0.36
C VAL A 70 3.19 4.37 1.60
N HIS A 71 1.88 4.58 1.55
CA HIS A 71 1.13 5.16 2.66
C HIS A 71 0.63 4.07 3.59
N ALA A 72 0.40 4.41 4.85
CA ALA A 72 -0.25 3.53 5.81
C ALA A 72 -1.68 4.00 6.05
N ILE A 73 -2.58 3.05 6.29
CA ILE A 73 -3.87 3.39 6.89
C ILE A 73 -3.56 3.80 8.32
N GLN A 74 -3.88 5.04 8.67
CA GLN A 74 -3.61 5.53 10.01
C GLN A 74 -4.84 5.33 10.90
N ASP A 75 -4.62 4.72 12.05
CA ASP A 75 -5.56 4.82 13.15
C ASP A 75 -5.37 6.21 13.77
N PRO A 76 -6.42 7.07 13.80
CA PRO A 76 -6.29 8.40 14.38
C PRO A 76 -5.85 8.41 15.83
N SER A 77 -6.00 7.30 16.55
CA SER A 77 -5.58 7.19 17.94
C SER A 77 -4.10 6.84 18.10
N ASP A 78 -3.41 6.43 17.03
CA ASP A 78 -2.01 6.01 17.12
C ASP A 78 -1.07 7.06 16.52
N TRP A 79 -0.64 8.01 17.34
CA TRP A 79 0.29 9.06 16.96
C TRP A 79 1.75 8.70 17.25
N SER A 80 2.01 7.48 17.73
CA SER A 80 3.35 7.09 18.18
C SER A 80 4.25 6.55 17.08
N HIS A 81 3.70 6.21 15.90
CA HIS A 81 4.49 5.62 14.84
C HIS A 81 5.17 6.68 13.95
N PRO A 82 6.28 6.33 13.27
CA PRO A 82 7.04 7.30 12.46
C PRO A 82 6.23 7.97 11.35
N PHE A 83 5.22 7.31 10.81
CA PHE A 83 4.40 7.84 9.72
C PHE A 83 3.40 8.90 10.17
N ALA A 84 3.21 9.11 11.47
CA ALA A 84 2.27 10.11 11.98
C ALA A 84 2.61 11.52 11.53
N HIS A 85 3.88 11.81 11.22
CA HIS A 85 4.35 13.13 10.82
C HIS A 85 4.51 13.31 9.31
N LEU A 86 4.26 12.26 8.53
CA LEU A 86 4.37 12.35 7.08
C LEU A 86 3.05 12.82 6.46
N PRO A 87 3.10 13.51 5.31
CA PRO A 87 1.88 13.87 4.60
C PRO A 87 1.05 12.63 4.25
N ARG A 88 -0.26 12.74 4.47
CA ARG A 88 -1.20 11.65 4.25
C ARG A 88 -1.84 11.78 2.87
N TYR A 89 -2.19 10.64 2.26
CA TYR A 89 -2.91 10.65 1.00
C TYR A 89 -4.30 11.30 1.14
N ASP A 90 -4.90 11.24 2.34
CA ASP A 90 -6.23 11.81 2.61
C ASP A 90 -6.18 13.27 3.10
N ALA A 91 -4.99 13.87 3.18
CA ALA A 91 -4.84 15.26 3.56
C ALA A 91 -5.22 16.19 2.40
N ARG A 92 -5.82 17.33 2.74
CA ARG A 92 -6.13 18.37 1.76
C ARG A 92 -5.05 19.43 1.72
N GLN A 93 -4.84 19.99 0.52
CA GLN A 93 -3.97 21.14 0.34
C GLN A 93 -4.60 22.39 1.00
N PRO A 94 -3.80 23.45 1.23
CA PRO A 94 -4.35 24.70 1.80
C PRO A 94 -5.50 25.30 0.99
N ASP A 95 -5.56 25.05 -0.32
CA ASP A 95 -6.65 25.51 -1.17
C ASP A 95 -7.88 24.58 -1.15
N GLY A 96 -7.87 23.53 -0.32
CA GLY A 96 -8.97 22.59 -0.19
C GLY A 96 -8.94 21.42 -1.17
N THR A 97 -8.01 21.40 -2.14
CA THR A 97 -7.91 20.32 -3.12
C THR A 97 -7.21 19.09 -2.53
N SER A 98 -7.43 17.94 -3.15
CA SER A 98 -6.76 16.69 -2.80
C SER A 98 -5.83 16.28 -3.94
N LEU A 99 -4.55 16.02 -3.61
CA LEU A 99 -3.56 15.57 -4.61
C LEU A 99 -3.88 14.18 -5.15
N PHE A 100 -4.57 13.37 -4.37
CA PHE A 100 -4.86 11.98 -4.70
C PHE A 100 -6.28 11.78 -5.25
N ALA A 101 -7.06 12.84 -5.37
CA ALA A 101 -8.43 12.75 -5.85
C ALA A 101 -8.50 12.07 -7.22
N GLN A 102 -9.42 11.11 -7.36
CA GLN A 102 -9.67 10.34 -8.58
C GLN A 102 -8.50 9.44 -9.02
N LYS A 103 -7.42 9.37 -8.24
CA LYS A 103 -6.34 8.41 -8.47
C LYS A 103 -6.75 7.02 -8.02
N ASP A 104 -6.14 6.02 -8.61
CA ASP A 104 -6.32 4.64 -8.18
C ASP A 104 -5.22 4.27 -7.19
N ALA A 105 -5.48 3.24 -6.38
CA ALA A 105 -4.51 2.77 -5.41
C ALA A 105 -4.37 1.26 -5.45
N LEU A 106 -3.19 0.77 -5.08
CA LEU A 106 -3.01 -0.62 -4.68
C LEU A 106 -3.03 -0.69 -3.16
N TYR A 107 -3.92 -1.49 -2.63
CA TYR A 107 -3.96 -1.78 -1.20
C TYR A 107 -3.27 -3.12 -0.94
N VAL A 108 -2.21 -3.09 -0.14
CA VAL A 108 -1.38 -4.24 0.17
C VAL A 108 -1.59 -4.61 1.64
N THR A 109 -1.93 -5.87 1.88
CA THR A 109 -2.12 -6.36 3.25
C THR A 109 -1.43 -7.71 3.44
N ASP A 110 -0.88 -7.91 4.62
CA ASP A 110 -0.37 -9.19 5.10
C ASP A 110 -1.34 -9.87 6.09
N ASP A 111 -2.54 -9.31 6.27
CA ASP A 111 -3.57 -9.87 7.14
C ASP A 111 -4.41 -10.87 6.36
N SER A 112 -4.05 -12.16 6.47
CA SER A 112 -4.75 -13.22 5.78
C SER A 112 -6.17 -13.48 6.32
N ALA A 113 -6.49 -12.99 7.52
CA ALA A 113 -7.79 -13.21 8.13
C ALA A 113 -8.88 -12.32 7.53
N ARG A 114 -8.52 -11.21 6.87
CA ARG A 114 -9.46 -10.27 6.28
C ARG A 114 -9.57 -10.51 4.78
N GLY A 115 -10.77 -10.81 4.33
CA GLY A 115 -11.03 -11.11 2.92
C GLY A 115 -11.20 -9.88 2.03
N SER A 116 -11.27 -8.66 2.58
CA SER A 116 -11.52 -7.44 1.81
C SER A 116 -10.87 -6.24 2.49
N PRO A 117 -10.68 -5.11 1.75
CA PRO A 117 -10.19 -3.88 2.35
C PRO A 117 -11.09 -3.40 3.49
N PRO A 118 -10.53 -2.67 4.48
CA PRO A 118 -11.33 -2.18 5.60
C PRO A 118 -12.40 -1.18 5.14
N PRO A 119 -13.46 -0.96 5.93
CA PRO A 119 -14.57 -0.08 5.55
C PRO A 119 -14.12 1.35 5.17
N ILE A 120 -13.07 1.86 5.82
CA ILE A 120 -12.56 3.20 5.50
C ILE A 120 -12.10 3.31 4.04
N LEU A 121 -11.49 2.25 3.50
CA LEU A 121 -11.08 2.24 2.09
C LEU A 121 -12.26 1.98 1.16
N ARG A 122 -13.14 1.06 1.52
CA ARG A 122 -14.33 0.78 0.68
C ARG A 122 -15.23 2.00 0.55
N ALA A 123 -15.28 2.84 1.58
CA ALA A 123 -16.06 4.08 1.53
C ALA A 123 -15.34 5.18 0.75
N ALA A 124 -14.02 5.16 0.69
CA ALA A 124 -13.22 6.21 0.06
C ALA A 124 -12.97 5.98 -1.44
N PHE A 125 -13.22 4.78 -1.95
CA PHE A 125 -13.02 4.44 -3.36
C PHE A 125 -14.32 3.99 -3.98
N ALA A 126 -14.46 4.26 -5.28
CA ALA A 126 -15.67 3.88 -6.01
C ALA A 126 -15.84 2.36 -6.08
N ARG A 127 -14.73 1.61 -6.18
CA ARG A 127 -14.76 0.16 -6.31
C ARG A 127 -13.43 -0.43 -5.83
N THR A 128 -13.47 -1.66 -5.29
CA THR A 128 -12.28 -2.42 -4.92
C THR A 128 -12.31 -3.80 -5.57
N GLU A 129 -11.14 -4.33 -5.90
CA GLU A 129 -11.01 -5.62 -6.58
C GLU A 129 -9.76 -6.35 -6.08
N LEU A 130 -9.91 -7.63 -5.73
CA LEU A 130 -8.75 -8.46 -5.39
C LEU A 130 -7.97 -8.80 -6.66
N LEU A 131 -6.70 -8.41 -6.72
CA LEU A 131 -5.84 -8.69 -7.87
C LEU A 131 -5.05 -9.99 -7.69
N THR A 132 -4.47 -10.21 -6.51
CA THR A 132 -3.62 -11.37 -6.28
C THR A 132 -3.50 -11.71 -4.80
N VAL A 133 -3.28 -13.00 -4.54
CA VAL A 133 -2.94 -13.54 -3.22
C VAL A 133 -1.69 -14.38 -3.41
N VAL A 134 -0.59 -14.02 -2.76
CA VAL A 134 0.68 -14.69 -2.97
C VAL A 134 1.36 -15.00 -1.64
N PRO A 135 1.78 -16.24 -1.41
CA PRO A 135 2.65 -16.55 -0.29
C PRO A 135 4.07 -16.04 -0.59
N VAL A 136 4.68 -15.39 0.39
CA VAL A 136 6.10 -15.03 0.32
C VAL A 136 6.88 -16.13 1.01
N ILE A 137 7.81 -16.75 0.28
CA ILE A 137 8.57 -17.90 0.74
C ILE A 137 10.02 -17.49 0.90
N HIS A 138 10.60 -17.83 2.07
CA HIS A 138 12.01 -17.63 2.35
C HIS A 138 12.60 -18.95 2.87
N ALA A 139 13.71 -19.38 2.27
CA ALA A 139 14.38 -20.64 2.62
C ALA A 139 13.43 -21.85 2.60
N GLY A 140 12.51 -21.89 1.62
CA GLY A 140 11.55 -22.98 1.47
C GLY A 140 10.34 -22.92 2.42
N GLN A 141 10.25 -21.89 3.26
CA GLN A 141 9.16 -21.74 4.22
C GLN A 141 8.33 -20.51 3.95
N PRO A 142 7.00 -20.60 4.04
CA PRO A 142 6.15 -19.41 3.94
C PRO A 142 6.36 -18.51 5.15
N VAL A 143 6.70 -17.24 4.90
CA VAL A 143 6.91 -16.26 5.98
C VAL A 143 5.74 -15.30 6.10
N ARG A 144 4.95 -15.10 5.06
CA ARG A 144 3.72 -14.30 5.07
C ARG A 144 2.88 -14.59 3.84
N GLU A 145 1.64 -14.17 3.89
CA GLU A 145 0.76 -14.14 2.72
C GLU A 145 0.41 -12.69 2.41
N ILE A 146 0.58 -12.30 1.16
CA ILE A 146 0.31 -10.93 0.70
C ILE A 146 -0.92 -10.96 -0.19
N LYS A 147 -1.89 -10.10 0.12
CA LYS A 147 -3.04 -9.81 -0.73
C LYS A 147 -2.91 -8.40 -1.26
N ILE A 148 -3.16 -8.25 -2.56
CA ILE A 148 -3.13 -6.93 -3.21
C ILE A 148 -4.46 -6.69 -3.87
N PHE A 149 -5.08 -5.57 -3.50
CA PHE A 149 -6.36 -5.10 -4.06
C PHE A 149 -6.11 -3.85 -4.90
N ALA A 150 -6.83 -3.74 -6.00
CA ALA A 150 -6.96 -2.46 -6.70
C ALA A 150 -8.14 -1.71 -6.08
N CYS A 151 -7.93 -0.44 -5.79
CA CYS A 151 -8.95 0.47 -5.30
C CYS A 151 -9.08 1.59 -6.33
N TYR A 152 -10.25 1.73 -6.92
CA TYR A 152 -10.45 2.59 -8.07
C TYR A 152 -11.11 3.90 -7.67
N SER A 153 -10.55 5.00 -8.16
CA SER A 153 -11.09 6.35 -8.06
C SER A 153 -11.29 6.81 -6.62
N TYR A 154 -10.20 7.32 -6.04
CA TYR A 154 -10.24 7.88 -4.69
C TYR A 154 -11.18 9.08 -4.64
N GLN A 155 -12.12 9.05 -3.71
CA GLN A 155 -13.10 10.10 -3.48
C GLN A 155 -12.83 10.71 -2.10
N PRO A 156 -12.17 11.88 -2.04
CA PRO A 156 -11.89 12.50 -0.75
C PRO A 156 -13.20 12.78 0.00
N PRO A 157 -13.19 12.64 1.33
CA PRO A 157 -14.36 12.97 2.11
C PRO A 157 -14.78 14.42 1.88
N GLN A 158 -16.08 14.67 1.75
CA GLN A 158 -16.59 16.03 1.66
C GLN A 158 -16.45 16.72 3.03
N LEU A 159 -16.07 17.97 2.97
CA LEU A 159 -15.94 18.80 4.18
C LEU A 159 -17.31 19.18 4.74
#